data_16dc72c3826047308d1cfafa883f6c61
#
_entry.id   16dc72c3826047308d1cfafa883f6c61
#
_cell.length_a   1.000
_cell.length_b   1.000
_cell.length_c   1.000
_cell.angle_alpha   90.00
_cell.angle_beta   90.00
_cell.angle_gamma   90.00
#
_symmetry.space_group_name_H-M   'P 1'
#
loop_
_entity.id
_entity.type
_entity.pdbx_description
1 polymer ?
#
loop_
_entity_poly.entity_id
_entity_poly.type
_entity_poly.pdbx_seq_one_letter_code
_entity_poly.pdbx_strand_id
1 'polypeptide(L)'
;NLGNQCKSDNAFTKKARLLQSMYRVKIGEEEGVGPTKTSKRKYGNMISGGEISGKNFLMKETFEYAKKRVKNRKDNETIDEFRLFNNLLSSMPMAFNLFHPLMLLLEENPEKVTLAIRSIFKNIPVFVVTKIGLEFIPTPIEKYAKDKSAMDAYIQFQDNNGEKHIIAIETKY
;
A
#
# COMPACT_ATOMS: atom_id res chain seq x y z
N ASN A 1 21.10 16.14 5.08
CA ASN A 1 21.65 15.25 4.04
C ASN A 1 20.53 14.38 3.47
N LEU A 2 20.38 14.41 2.12
CA LEU A 2 19.34 13.62 1.42
C LEU A 2 19.69 12.13 1.31
N GLY A 3 20.92 11.75 1.69
CA GLY A 3 21.38 10.37 1.64
C GLY A 3 21.71 9.85 0.23
N ASN A 4 22.12 8.58 0.17
CA ASN A 4 22.53 7.97 -1.09
C ASN A 4 21.36 7.81 -2.06
N GLN A 5 21.63 8.11 -3.33
CA GLN A 5 20.71 7.85 -4.45
C GLN A 5 21.21 6.61 -5.24
N CYS A 6 20.32 5.99 -6.01
CA CYS A 6 20.66 4.83 -6.82
C CYS A 6 21.06 5.27 -8.23
N LYS A 7 22.29 4.94 -8.67
CA LYS A 7 22.79 5.35 -9.99
C LYS A 7 22.06 4.68 -11.15
N SER A 8 21.56 3.47 -10.96
CA SER A 8 20.86 2.68 -11.98
C SER A 8 19.38 3.03 -12.14
N ASP A 9 18.84 3.94 -11.31
CA ASP A 9 17.45 4.36 -11.45
C ASP A 9 17.22 5.06 -12.80
N ASN A 10 16.09 4.79 -13.43
CA ASN A 10 15.60 5.57 -14.56
C ASN A 10 15.21 7.00 -14.12
N ALA A 11 14.91 7.89 -15.08
CA ALA A 11 14.62 9.30 -14.79
C ALA A 11 13.44 9.52 -13.82
N PHE A 12 12.38 8.70 -13.94
CA PHE A 12 11.23 8.76 -13.06
C PHE A 12 11.58 8.32 -11.63
N THR A 13 12.23 7.17 -11.50
CA THR A 13 12.62 6.61 -10.20
C THR A 13 13.62 7.52 -9.47
N LYS A 14 14.55 8.18 -10.22
CA LYS A 14 15.45 9.19 -9.61
C LYS A 14 14.70 10.33 -8.97
N LYS A 15 13.70 10.90 -9.67
CA LYS A 15 12.85 11.97 -9.11
C LYS A 15 12.07 11.47 -7.90
N ALA A 16 11.42 10.31 -8.01
CA ALA A 16 10.65 9.74 -6.92
C ALA A 16 11.52 9.47 -5.69
N ARG A 17 12.71 8.86 -5.86
CA ARG A 17 13.66 8.64 -4.76
C ARG A 17 14.12 9.94 -4.12
N LEU A 18 14.42 10.96 -4.92
CA LEU A 18 14.81 12.26 -4.41
C LEU A 18 13.70 12.89 -3.56
N LEU A 19 12.46 12.88 -4.04
CA LEU A 19 11.30 13.39 -3.30
C LEU A 19 11.09 12.64 -1.98
N GLN A 20 11.19 11.30 -1.99
CA GLN A 20 11.08 10.49 -0.78
C GLN A 20 12.25 10.74 0.19
N SER A 21 13.45 10.98 -0.32
CA SER A 21 14.60 11.38 0.51
C SER A 21 14.39 12.74 1.18
N MET A 22 13.82 13.70 0.45
CA MET A 22 13.44 15.02 1.00
C MET A 22 12.34 14.87 2.06
N TYR A 23 11.34 14.03 1.79
CA TYR A 23 10.29 13.74 2.76
C TYR A 23 10.85 13.11 4.04
N ARG A 24 11.74 12.10 3.93
CA ARG A 24 12.42 11.51 5.08
C ARG A 24 13.12 12.56 5.95
N VAL A 25 13.87 13.47 5.32
CA VAL A 25 14.53 14.58 6.06
C VAL A 25 13.51 15.49 6.74
N LYS A 26 12.40 15.83 6.03
CA LYS A 26 11.32 16.67 6.56
C LYS A 26 10.66 16.07 7.80
N ILE A 27 10.49 14.75 7.86
CA ILE A 27 9.88 14.06 9.01
C ILE A 27 10.90 13.71 10.12
N GLY A 28 12.16 14.09 9.95
CA GLY A 28 13.22 13.93 10.95
C GLY A 28 13.76 12.49 11.10
N GLU A 29 13.56 11.62 10.10
CA GLU A 29 13.99 10.23 10.17
C GLU A 29 15.42 10.05 9.64
N GLU A 30 16.14 9.11 10.28
CA GLU A 30 17.48 8.71 9.83
C GLU A 30 17.44 7.82 8.59
N GLU A 31 18.53 7.87 7.82
CA GLU A 31 18.72 7.05 6.61
C GLU A 31 18.86 5.56 6.99
N GLY A 32 17.96 4.73 6.46
CA GLY A 32 17.96 3.29 6.66
C GLY A 32 18.73 2.53 5.58
N VAL A 33 19.04 1.26 5.86
CA VAL A 33 19.63 0.32 4.88
C VAL A 33 18.60 -0.11 3.85
N GLY A 34 19.03 -0.53 2.68
CA GLY A 34 18.12 -1.02 1.63
C GLY A 34 18.85 -1.71 0.48
N PRO A 35 18.11 -2.37 -0.40
CA PRO A 35 16.63 -2.53 -0.42
C PRO A 35 16.07 -3.58 0.52
N THR A 36 16.91 -4.38 1.20
CA THR A 36 16.52 -5.46 2.11
C THR A 36 17.09 -5.24 3.52
N LYS A 37 16.56 -5.97 4.50
CA LYS A 37 17.02 -5.94 5.90
C LYS A 37 18.52 -6.30 6.05
N THR A 38 19.05 -7.13 5.18
CA THR A 38 20.46 -7.57 5.20
C THR A 38 21.40 -6.66 4.40
N SER A 39 20.88 -5.64 3.75
CA SER A 39 21.67 -4.66 3.00
C SER A 39 22.61 -3.89 3.91
N LYS A 40 23.84 -3.62 3.42
CA LYS A 40 24.83 -2.81 4.16
C LYS A 40 24.79 -1.34 3.74
N ARG A 41 24.24 -1.04 2.56
CA ARG A 41 24.20 0.32 2.01
C ARG A 41 22.93 1.03 2.47
N LYS A 42 23.08 2.24 2.94
CA LYS A 42 21.96 3.14 3.23
C LYS A 42 21.49 3.86 1.97
N TYR A 43 20.19 4.19 1.91
CA TYR A 43 19.59 4.96 0.82
C TYR A 43 18.66 6.04 1.37
N GLY A 44 18.65 7.19 0.69
CA GLY A 44 17.90 8.37 1.14
C GLY A 44 16.39 8.19 1.30
N ASN A 45 15.79 7.25 0.57
CA ASN A 45 14.37 6.89 0.67
C ASN A 45 14.06 5.80 1.71
N MET A 46 15.07 5.34 2.45
CA MET A 46 14.88 4.32 3.49
C MET A 46 14.85 4.96 4.88
N ILE A 47 13.98 4.45 5.75
CA ILE A 47 13.88 4.84 7.16
C ILE A 47 14.61 3.79 8.01
N SER A 48 15.27 4.24 9.07
CA SER A 48 15.83 3.36 10.10
C SER A 48 14.81 3.19 11.22
N GLY A 49 14.31 1.96 11.44
CA GLY A 49 13.35 1.68 12.51
C GLY A 49 11.92 2.17 12.24
N GLY A 50 11.49 2.15 10.98
CA GLY A 50 10.13 2.53 10.62
C GLY A 50 9.05 1.63 11.24
N GLU A 51 9.39 0.39 11.61
CA GLU A 51 8.52 -0.53 12.37
C GLU A 51 8.25 -0.07 13.82
N ILE A 52 9.08 0.84 14.33
CA ILE A 52 8.92 1.45 15.66
C ILE A 52 8.29 2.83 15.52
N SER A 53 8.84 3.66 14.62
CA SER A 53 8.43 5.06 14.47
C SER A 53 7.09 5.24 13.74
N GLY A 54 6.71 4.31 12.88
CA GLY A 54 5.49 4.38 12.06
C GLY A 54 5.49 5.48 11.00
N LYS A 55 6.63 6.16 10.78
CA LYS A 55 6.73 7.35 9.92
C LYS A 55 6.57 7.09 8.42
N ASN A 56 6.49 5.82 8.01
CA ASN A 56 6.09 5.45 6.65
C ASN A 56 4.56 5.49 6.43
N PHE A 57 3.81 5.78 7.47
CA PHE A 57 2.35 5.87 7.43
C PHE A 57 1.87 7.29 7.72
N LEU A 58 0.84 7.72 7.00
CA LEU A 58 0.25 9.06 7.14
C LEU A 58 -0.66 9.17 8.37
N MET A 59 -1.21 8.03 8.84
CA MET A 59 -2.12 7.95 9.99
C MET A 59 -1.63 6.89 10.97
N LYS A 60 -1.80 7.15 12.26
CA LYS A 60 -1.47 6.19 13.32
C LYS A 60 -2.29 4.90 13.20
N GLU A 61 -3.56 5.03 12.86
CA GLU A 61 -4.47 3.91 12.65
C GLU A 61 -4.00 2.99 11.52
N THR A 62 -3.45 3.57 10.44
CA THR A 62 -2.88 2.80 9.32
C THR A 62 -1.60 2.06 9.75
N PHE A 63 -0.77 2.68 10.57
CA PHE A 63 0.40 2.01 11.16
C PHE A 63 0.01 0.83 12.04
N GLU A 64 -0.95 1.02 12.95
CA GLU A 64 -1.42 -0.06 13.84
C GLU A 64 -2.08 -1.20 13.04
N TYR A 65 -2.85 -0.86 12.00
CA TYR A 65 -3.40 -1.84 11.07
C TYR A 65 -2.28 -2.63 10.36
N ALA A 66 -1.25 -1.96 9.86
CA ALA A 66 -0.11 -2.61 9.20
C ALA A 66 0.61 -3.58 10.15
N LYS A 67 0.86 -3.19 11.40
CA LYS A 67 1.43 -4.09 12.43
C LYS A 67 0.55 -5.32 12.68
N LYS A 68 -0.77 -5.12 12.81
CA LYS A 68 -1.72 -6.21 12.99
C LYS A 68 -1.72 -7.17 11.80
N ARG A 69 -1.64 -6.64 10.57
CA ARG A 69 -1.57 -7.46 9.34
C ARG A 69 -0.29 -8.29 9.30
N VAL A 70 0.87 -7.71 9.59
CA VAL A 70 2.16 -8.43 9.65
C VAL A 70 2.12 -9.53 10.70
N LYS A 71 1.64 -9.21 11.92
CA LYS A 71 1.55 -10.19 13.02
C LYS A 71 0.63 -11.38 12.68
N ASN A 72 -0.47 -11.13 11.98
CA ASN A 72 -1.48 -12.13 11.63
C ASN A 72 -1.37 -12.60 10.18
N ARG A 73 -0.21 -12.38 9.54
CA ARG A 73 0.04 -12.76 8.15
C ARG A 73 -0.15 -14.26 7.95
N LYS A 74 -0.90 -14.61 6.91
CA LYS A 74 -1.06 -15.99 6.46
C LYS A 74 0.09 -16.38 5.53
N ASP A 75 0.37 -17.67 5.41
CA ASP A 75 1.48 -18.18 4.59
C ASP A 75 1.36 -17.83 3.09
N ASN A 76 0.15 -17.53 2.63
CA ASN A 76 -0.12 -17.13 1.25
C ASN A 76 -0.16 -15.61 1.04
N GLU A 77 0.14 -14.79 2.04
CA GLU A 77 0.19 -13.33 1.89
C GLU A 77 1.61 -12.86 1.53
N THR A 78 1.71 -11.85 0.66
CA THR A 78 2.98 -11.35 0.09
C THR A 78 3.53 -10.12 0.83
N ILE A 79 3.06 -9.85 2.06
CA ILE A 79 3.49 -8.68 2.82
C ILE A 79 4.97 -8.80 3.19
N ASP A 80 5.80 -7.95 2.62
CA ASP A 80 7.20 -7.76 2.99
C ASP A 80 7.28 -6.71 4.11
N GLU A 81 7.47 -7.19 5.33
CA GLU A 81 7.51 -6.35 6.53
C GLU A 81 8.57 -5.25 6.46
N PHE A 82 9.78 -5.58 5.98
CA PHE A 82 10.86 -4.61 5.90
C PHE A 82 10.54 -3.49 4.91
N ARG A 83 10.03 -3.83 3.73
CA ARG A 83 9.60 -2.85 2.73
C ARG A 83 8.42 -2.00 3.21
N LEU A 84 7.46 -2.64 3.87
CA LEU A 84 6.26 -1.97 4.37
C LEU A 84 6.60 -0.86 5.37
N PHE A 85 7.50 -1.13 6.30
CA PHE A 85 7.82 -0.16 7.36
C PHE A 85 8.96 0.80 7.00
N ASN A 86 9.94 0.38 6.18
CA ASN A 86 11.18 1.11 6.04
C ASN A 86 11.43 1.73 4.64
N ASN A 87 10.65 1.38 3.62
CA ASN A 87 10.88 1.90 2.27
C ASN A 87 9.81 2.90 1.83
N LEU A 88 10.14 4.20 1.88
CA LEU A 88 9.27 5.29 1.41
C LEU A 88 8.97 5.22 -0.11
N LEU A 89 9.84 4.56 -0.88
CA LEU A 89 9.68 4.35 -2.32
C LEU A 89 9.17 2.93 -2.63
N SER A 90 8.22 2.45 -1.85
CA SER A 90 7.56 1.17 -2.08
C SER A 90 6.07 1.36 -2.31
N SER A 91 5.52 0.67 -3.31
CA SER A 91 4.09 0.66 -3.59
C SER A 91 3.28 0.06 -2.43
N MET A 92 3.85 -0.86 -1.67
CA MET A 92 3.17 -1.51 -0.55
C MET A 92 2.70 -0.52 0.53
N PRO A 93 3.56 0.31 1.19
CA PRO A 93 3.06 1.32 2.13
C PRO A 93 2.18 2.37 1.46
N MET A 94 2.38 2.65 0.16
CA MET A 94 1.49 3.54 -0.59
C MET A 94 0.07 2.97 -0.66
N ALA A 95 -0.10 1.68 -0.95
CA ALA A 95 -1.41 1.03 -0.94
C ALA A 95 -2.07 1.12 0.44
N PHE A 96 -1.33 0.85 1.52
CA PHE A 96 -1.85 1.00 2.88
C PHE A 96 -2.28 2.43 3.19
N ASN A 97 -1.46 3.43 2.84
CA ASN A 97 -1.77 4.85 3.07
C ASN A 97 -2.96 5.37 2.26
N LEU A 98 -3.22 4.80 1.08
CA LEU A 98 -4.36 5.20 0.24
C LEU A 98 -5.65 4.49 0.63
N PHE A 99 -5.61 3.18 0.90
CA PHE A 99 -6.82 2.38 1.01
C PHE A 99 -7.28 2.12 2.45
N HIS A 100 -6.38 2.08 3.44
CA HIS A 100 -6.82 1.90 4.82
C HIS A 100 -7.70 3.05 5.34
N PRO A 101 -7.42 4.33 5.06
CA PRO A 101 -8.35 5.41 5.40
C PRO A 101 -9.74 5.25 4.76
N LEU A 102 -9.79 4.72 3.52
CA LEU A 102 -11.07 4.43 2.86
C LEU A 102 -11.79 3.24 3.49
N MET A 103 -11.05 2.24 4.03
CA MET A 103 -11.66 1.14 4.79
C MET A 103 -12.34 1.67 6.06
N LEU A 104 -11.67 2.54 6.82
CA LEU A 104 -12.25 3.19 8.01
C LEU A 104 -13.47 4.03 7.65
N LEU A 105 -13.35 4.83 6.60
CA LEU A 105 -14.48 5.65 6.14
C LEU A 105 -15.66 4.80 5.65
N LEU A 106 -15.40 3.62 5.06
CA LEU A 106 -16.46 2.71 4.63
C LEU A 106 -17.26 2.16 5.81
N GLU A 107 -16.60 1.90 6.94
CA GLU A 107 -17.27 1.48 8.17
C GLU A 107 -18.15 2.60 8.77
N GLU A 108 -17.69 3.85 8.69
CA GLU A 108 -18.40 5.01 9.23
C GLU A 108 -19.48 5.56 8.29
N ASN A 109 -19.19 5.62 7.00
CA ASN A 109 -20.05 6.25 5.99
C ASN A 109 -19.94 5.57 4.62
N PRO A 110 -20.59 4.39 4.44
CA PRO A 110 -20.52 3.61 3.21
C PRO A 110 -21.08 4.35 1.99
N GLU A 111 -22.06 5.23 2.17
CA GLU A 111 -22.65 6.00 1.10
C GLU A 111 -21.62 7.00 0.51
N LYS A 112 -20.90 7.73 1.36
CA LYS A 112 -19.87 8.68 0.94
C LYS A 112 -18.75 8.00 0.17
N VAL A 113 -18.29 6.82 0.62
CA VAL A 113 -17.28 6.03 -0.10
C VAL A 113 -17.83 5.56 -1.44
N THR A 114 -19.07 5.08 -1.49
CA THR A 114 -19.71 4.65 -2.73
C THR A 114 -19.77 5.79 -3.76
N LEU A 115 -20.19 6.99 -3.35
CA LEU A 115 -20.24 8.17 -4.22
C LEU A 115 -18.84 8.54 -4.74
N ALA A 116 -17.82 8.51 -3.87
CA ALA A 116 -16.44 8.78 -4.28
C ALA A 116 -15.93 7.76 -5.31
N ILE A 117 -16.15 6.45 -5.08
CA ILE A 117 -15.76 5.40 -6.01
C ILE A 117 -16.49 5.52 -7.36
N ARG A 118 -17.77 5.83 -7.36
CA ARG A 118 -18.54 6.11 -8.59
C ARG A 118 -17.96 7.28 -9.37
N SER A 119 -17.52 8.35 -8.69
CA SER A 119 -16.95 9.53 -9.34
C SER A 119 -15.64 9.24 -10.06
N ILE A 120 -14.86 8.27 -9.55
CA ILE A 120 -13.58 7.85 -10.12
C ILE A 120 -13.81 6.84 -11.26
N PHE A 121 -14.64 5.82 -11.02
CA PHE A 121 -14.89 4.72 -11.95
C PHE A 121 -16.22 4.89 -12.70
N LYS A 122 -16.33 5.96 -13.47
CA LYS A 122 -17.58 6.37 -14.14
C LYS A 122 -18.19 5.30 -15.07
N ASN A 123 -17.36 4.42 -15.62
CA ASN A 123 -17.78 3.37 -16.58
C ASN A 123 -18.05 2.02 -15.90
N ILE A 124 -17.94 1.94 -14.57
CA ILE A 124 -18.20 0.73 -13.80
C ILE A 124 -19.55 0.90 -13.08
N PRO A 125 -20.47 -0.08 -13.14
CA PRO A 125 -21.82 0.03 -12.58
C PRO A 125 -21.82 -0.17 -11.05
N VAL A 126 -21.04 0.64 -10.31
CA VAL A 126 -20.98 0.58 -8.85
C VAL A 126 -22.29 1.10 -8.27
N PHE A 127 -23.11 0.23 -7.68
CA PHE A 127 -24.30 0.64 -6.94
C PHE A 127 -23.98 0.89 -5.47
N VAL A 128 -23.34 -0.07 -4.80
CA VAL A 128 -22.88 0.08 -3.42
C VAL A 128 -21.54 -0.61 -3.21
N VAL A 129 -20.59 0.10 -2.58
CA VAL A 129 -19.31 -0.48 -2.13
C VAL A 129 -19.55 -1.27 -0.85
N THR A 130 -19.17 -2.54 -0.85
CA THR A 130 -19.40 -3.45 0.28
C THR A 130 -18.14 -3.78 1.06
N LYS A 131 -16.96 -3.67 0.43
CA LYS A 131 -15.68 -3.97 1.07
C LYS A 131 -14.52 -3.30 0.33
N ILE A 132 -13.53 -2.88 1.08
CA ILE A 132 -12.20 -2.52 0.57
C ILE A 132 -11.18 -3.37 1.30
N GLY A 133 -10.15 -3.84 0.62
CA GLY A 133 -9.10 -4.65 1.25
C GLY A 133 -7.75 -4.46 0.58
N LEU A 134 -6.72 -4.97 1.24
CA LEU A 134 -5.31 -4.84 0.86
C LEU A 134 -4.64 -6.22 0.78
N GLU A 135 -3.67 -6.36 -0.11
CA GLU A 135 -2.85 -7.58 -0.27
C GLU A 135 -3.72 -8.84 -0.36
N PHE A 136 -4.53 -8.92 -1.41
CA PHE A 136 -5.48 -10.01 -1.60
C PHE A 136 -5.03 -10.98 -2.69
N ILE A 137 -4.89 -12.25 -2.32
CA ILE A 137 -4.69 -13.36 -3.26
C ILE A 137 -6.02 -14.10 -3.41
N PRO A 138 -6.62 -14.16 -4.62
CA PRO A 138 -7.83 -14.93 -4.86
C PRO A 138 -7.62 -16.41 -4.55
N THR A 139 -8.55 -17.03 -3.81
CA THR A 139 -8.50 -18.45 -3.45
C THR A 139 -9.83 -19.14 -3.81
N PRO A 140 -9.82 -20.45 -4.19
CA PRO A 140 -8.62 -21.27 -4.38
C PRO A 140 -7.82 -20.87 -5.63
N ILE A 141 -6.49 -20.89 -5.52
CA ILE A 141 -5.58 -20.40 -6.59
C ILE A 141 -5.82 -21.10 -7.93
N GLU A 142 -6.21 -22.37 -7.92
CA GLU A 142 -6.45 -23.21 -9.09
C GLU A 142 -7.62 -22.71 -9.97
N LYS A 143 -8.55 -21.96 -9.39
CA LYS A 143 -9.69 -21.35 -10.09
C LYS A 143 -9.39 -20.01 -10.74
N TYR A 144 -8.21 -19.43 -10.46
CA TYR A 144 -7.80 -18.12 -10.95
C TYR A 144 -6.52 -18.22 -11.80
N ALA A 145 -5.62 -17.24 -11.71
CA ALA A 145 -4.41 -17.19 -12.54
C ALA A 145 -3.38 -18.31 -12.27
N LYS A 146 -3.64 -19.19 -11.30
CA LYS A 146 -2.74 -20.28 -10.84
C LYS A 146 -1.38 -19.79 -10.36
N ASP A 147 -1.26 -18.52 -10.04
CA ASP A 147 -0.09 -17.92 -9.45
C ASP A 147 -0.43 -17.30 -8.09
N LYS A 148 0.59 -16.82 -7.38
CA LYS A 148 0.44 -16.15 -6.08
C LYS A 148 0.44 -14.62 -6.23
N SER A 149 0.04 -14.11 -7.39
CA SER A 149 -0.07 -12.66 -7.59
C SER A 149 -1.14 -12.08 -6.68
N ALA A 150 -0.73 -11.20 -5.78
CA ALA A 150 -1.63 -10.46 -4.93
C ALA A 150 -2.05 -9.16 -5.62
N MET A 151 -3.31 -8.77 -5.44
CA MET A 151 -3.76 -7.41 -5.72
C MET A 151 -3.30 -6.51 -4.58
N ASP A 152 -2.61 -5.40 -4.86
CA ASP A 152 -2.19 -4.44 -3.82
C ASP A 152 -3.39 -3.92 -3.02
N ALA A 153 -4.51 -3.66 -3.72
CA ALA A 153 -5.80 -3.36 -3.10
C ALA A 153 -6.96 -3.90 -3.96
N TYR A 154 -8.14 -4.01 -3.35
CA TYR A 154 -9.37 -4.32 -4.07
C TYR A 154 -10.57 -3.60 -3.47
N ILE A 155 -11.56 -3.32 -4.35
CA ILE A 155 -12.85 -2.77 -3.96
C ILE A 155 -13.93 -3.75 -4.41
N GLN A 156 -14.68 -4.31 -3.46
CA GLN A 156 -15.84 -5.12 -3.73
C GLN A 156 -17.10 -4.26 -3.72
N PHE A 157 -17.95 -4.43 -4.71
CA PHE A 157 -19.18 -3.68 -4.83
C PHE A 157 -20.32 -4.56 -5.35
N GLN A 158 -21.54 -4.09 -5.21
CA GLN A 158 -22.71 -4.63 -5.89
C GLN A 158 -23.17 -3.66 -6.99
N ASP A 159 -23.68 -4.19 -8.08
CA ASP A 159 -24.36 -3.42 -9.11
C ASP A 159 -25.86 -3.24 -8.78
N ASN A 160 -26.62 -2.61 -9.70
CA ASN A 160 -28.06 -2.38 -9.53
C ASN A 160 -28.89 -3.69 -9.47
N ASN A 161 -28.34 -4.80 -9.94
CA ASN A 161 -28.99 -6.11 -9.90
C ASN A 161 -28.62 -6.90 -8.63
N GLY A 162 -27.77 -6.34 -7.77
CA GLY A 162 -27.26 -7.00 -6.58
C GLY A 162 -26.12 -7.98 -6.84
N GLU A 163 -25.59 -8.05 -8.07
CA GLU A 163 -24.46 -8.90 -8.42
C GLU A 163 -23.17 -8.36 -7.83
N LYS A 164 -22.30 -9.26 -7.33
CA LYS A 164 -21.05 -8.91 -6.69
C LYS A 164 -19.89 -8.84 -7.69
N HIS A 165 -19.16 -7.76 -7.65
CA HIS A 165 -18.01 -7.47 -8.50
C HIS A 165 -16.80 -7.04 -7.67
N ILE A 166 -15.61 -7.10 -8.28
CA ILE A 166 -14.35 -6.65 -7.70
C ILE A 166 -13.63 -5.74 -8.70
N ILE A 167 -13.16 -4.59 -8.22
CA ILE A 167 -12.14 -3.78 -8.88
C ILE A 167 -10.80 -4.17 -8.25
N ALA A 168 -9.92 -4.78 -9.05
CA ALA A 168 -8.55 -5.07 -8.66
C ALA A 168 -7.67 -3.84 -8.91
N ILE A 169 -6.80 -3.51 -7.96
CA ILE A 169 -5.97 -2.32 -8.03
C ILE A 169 -4.51 -2.72 -7.80
N GLU A 170 -3.66 -2.27 -8.71
CA GLU A 170 -2.21 -2.37 -8.62
C GLU A 170 -1.64 -0.97 -8.46
N THR A 171 -0.77 -0.76 -7.48
CA THR A 171 -0.11 0.53 -7.21
C THR A 171 1.32 0.50 -7.70
N LYS A 172 1.74 1.54 -8.41
CA LYS A 172 3.11 1.69 -8.92
C LYS A 172 3.63 3.11 -8.66
N TYR A 173 4.93 3.19 -8.33
CA TYR A 173 5.67 4.45 -8.39
C TYR A 173 6.17 4.69 -9.79
#